data_5849adcba1a7e2b78b1500b1dc337f64
#
_entry.id   5849adcba1a7e2b78b1500b1dc337f64
#
_cell.length_a   1.000
_cell.length_b   1.000
_cell.length_c   1.000
_cell.angle_alpha   90.00
_cell.angle_beta   90.00
_cell.angle_gamma   90.00
#
_symmetry.space_group_name_H-M   'P 1'
#
loop_
_entity.id
_entity.type
_entity.pdbx_description
1 polymer ?
#
loop_
_entity_poly.entity_id
_entity_poly.type
_entity_poly.pdbx_seq_one_letter_code
_entity_poly.pdbx_strand_id
1 'polypeptide(L)'
;RKYVGEYKDGERNGQGTFTSSDGGKYEGEYKDGEYQGQGTLTFGKGEWEDQKYVEEYKDGLPNGQGTITYPNGRKYVGEYKDGERNGQGTLTWSNGKKYVGEWKDGEMSGQGTKTWTNGDMYEGEFKDGKYDGQGTYTWSDGRKYVGEWKDGETKRSWYCHFTLLEVCRGMEGE
;
A
#
# COMPACT_ATOMS: atom_id res chain seq x y z
N ARG A 1 5.33 19.48 -24.62
CA ARG A 1 6.05 18.24 -24.25
C ARG A 1 7.52 18.38 -24.62
N LYS A 2 8.43 18.01 -23.72
CA LYS A 2 9.87 18.09 -23.94
C LYS A 2 10.53 16.82 -23.41
N TYR A 3 11.48 16.26 -24.16
CA TYR A 3 12.38 15.21 -23.69
C TYR A 3 13.82 15.71 -23.77
N VAL A 4 14.61 15.40 -22.77
CA VAL A 4 16.06 15.65 -22.71
C VAL A 4 16.70 14.36 -22.20
N GLY A 5 17.51 13.71 -23.01
CA GLY A 5 18.11 12.43 -22.65
C GLY A 5 18.72 11.73 -23.86
N GLU A 6 19.07 10.49 -23.65
CA GLU A 6 19.73 9.64 -24.62
C GLU A 6 18.72 9.05 -25.63
N TYR A 7 19.19 8.83 -26.86
CA TYR A 7 18.45 8.15 -27.92
C TYR A 7 19.30 7.02 -28.49
N LYS A 8 18.64 5.95 -28.89
CA LYS A 8 19.19 4.86 -29.66
C LYS A 8 18.19 4.46 -30.74
N ASP A 9 18.64 4.35 -31.98
CA ASP A 9 17.82 3.97 -33.14
C ASP A 9 16.52 4.78 -33.32
N GLY A 10 16.58 6.09 -32.90
CA GLY A 10 15.44 7.01 -32.96
C GLY A 10 14.48 6.95 -31.77
N GLU A 11 14.67 6.05 -30.83
CA GLU A 11 13.86 5.91 -29.62
C GLU A 11 14.59 6.39 -28.37
N ARG A 12 13.82 6.82 -27.34
CA ARG A 12 14.38 7.21 -26.04
C ARG A 12 15.03 5.97 -25.42
N ASN A 13 16.29 6.12 -24.98
CA ASN A 13 17.07 5.04 -24.42
C ASN A 13 18.07 5.60 -23.40
N GLY A 14 18.47 4.84 -22.38
CA GLY A 14 19.35 5.32 -21.32
C GLY A 14 18.68 6.32 -20.39
N GLN A 15 19.45 7.26 -19.84
CA GLN A 15 18.93 8.25 -18.89
C GLN A 15 18.23 9.40 -19.61
N GLY A 16 17.10 9.83 -19.04
CA GLY A 16 16.36 10.94 -19.63
C GLY A 16 15.32 11.58 -18.71
N THR A 17 14.90 12.78 -19.12
CA THR A 17 13.84 13.54 -18.48
C THR A 17 12.78 13.87 -19.52
N PHE A 18 11.55 13.48 -19.27
CA PHE A 18 10.37 13.87 -20.03
C PHE A 18 9.53 14.85 -19.21
N THR A 19 9.11 15.94 -19.84
CA THR A 19 8.17 16.90 -19.25
C THR A 19 6.94 16.99 -20.14
N SER A 20 5.79 16.75 -19.56
CA SER A 20 4.48 16.87 -20.22
C SER A 20 3.99 18.32 -20.28
N SER A 21 2.93 18.60 -21.05
CA SER A 21 2.38 19.94 -21.22
C SER A 21 1.68 20.49 -19.97
N ASP A 22 1.22 19.64 -19.08
CA ASP A 22 0.58 19.95 -17.79
C ASP A 22 1.59 20.16 -16.65
N GLY A 23 2.90 19.98 -16.93
CA GLY A 23 3.99 20.14 -15.97
C GLY A 23 4.41 18.81 -15.32
N GLY A 24 3.75 17.70 -15.62
CA GLY A 24 4.17 16.37 -15.17
C GLY A 24 5.56 16.02 -15.69
N LYS A 25 6.34 15.28 -14.90
CA LYS A 25 7.74 15.00 -15.18
C LYS A 25 8.10 13.55 -14.85
N TYR A 26 8.79 12.89 -15.77
CA TYR A 26 9.51 11.63 -15.47
C TYR A 26 11.01 11.87 -15.60
N GLU A 27 11.77 11.36 -14.64
CA GLU A 27 13.24 11.36 -14.61
C GLU A 27 13.71 9.94 -14.30
N GLY A 28 14.40 9.31 -15.22
CA GLY A 28 14.85 7.91 -15.02
C GLY A 28 15.35 7.27 -16.29
N GLU A 29 15.39 5.95 -16.24
CA GLU A 29 15.86 5.13 -17.33
C GLU A 29 14.77 4.90 -18.38
N TYR A 30 15.21 4.79 -19.63
CA TYR A 30 14.40 4.47 -20.80
C TYR A 30 14.99 3.29 -21.55
N LYS A 31 14.13 2.45 -22.11
CA LYS A 31 14.49 1.41 -23.05
C LYS A 31 13.40 1.32 -24.11
N ASP A 32 13.81 1.38 -25.37
CA ASP A 32 12.92 1.24 -26.54
C ASP A 32 11.67 2.17 -26.43
N GLY A 33 11.91 3.42 -25.98
CA GLY A 33 10.89 4.46 -25.82
C GLY A 33 10.10 4.43 -24.50
N GLU A 34 10.19 3.37 -23.69
CA GLU A 34 9.41 3.15 -22.47
C GLU A 34 10.23 3.41 -21.20
N TYR A 35 9.54 3.63 -20.07
CA TYR A 35 10.17 3.75 -18.75
C TYR A 35 10.72 2.38 -18.34
N GLN A 36 11.96 2.39 -17.85
CA GLN A 36 12.68 1.18 -17.45
C GLN A 36 13.53 1.48 -16.23
N GLY A 37 13.87 0.43 -15.44
CA GLY A 37 14.77 0.59 -14.28
C GLY A 37 14.26 1.61 -13.27
N GLN A 38 15.16 2.31 -12.60
CA GLN A 38 14.80 3.29 -11.58
C GLN A 38 14.33 4.62 -12.21
N GLY A 39 13.23 5.14 -11.70
CA GLY A 39 12.68 6.41 -12.17
C GLY A 39 11.84 7.14 -11.13
N THR A 40 11.65 8.43 -11.37
CA THR A 40 10.76 9.29 -10.60
C THR A 40 9.72 9.90 -11.54
N LEU A 41 8.45 9.62 -11.28
CA LEU A 41 7.32 10.26 -11.95
C LEU A 41 6.66 11.25 -10.98
N THR A 42 6.53 12.50 -11.41
CA THR A 42 5.76 13.54 -10.71
C THR A 42 4.61 13.95 -11.61
N PHE A 43 3.38 13.93 -11.08
CA PHE A 43 2.20 14.33 -11.83
C PHE A 43 2.11 15.85 -11.94
N GLY A 44 1.70 16.31 -13.11
CA GLY A 44 1.42 17.72 -13.38
C GLY A 44 0.03 18.15 -12.90
N LYS A 45 -0.39 19.34 -13.37
CA LYS A 45 -1.69 19.93 -13.00
C LYS A 45 -2.86 18.99 -13.23
N GLY A 46 -3.72 18.85 -12.23
CA GLY A 46 -4.89 17.99 -12.27
C GLY A 46 -5.18 17.36 -10.91
N GLU A 47 -6.01 16.31 -10.91
CA GLU A 47 -6.42 15.57 -9.70
C GLU A 47 -5.23 14.97 -8.92
N TRP A 48 -4.15 14.67 -9.63
CA TRP A 48 -2.94 14.02 -9.08
C TRP A 48 -1.73 14.97 -8.99
N GLU A 49 -1.98 16.28 -9.03
CA GLU A 49 -0.91 17.30 -8.98
C GLU A 49 -0.01 17.07 -7.76
N ASP A 50 1.31 17.14 -7.97
CA ASP A 50 2.36 16.88 -6.99
C ASP A 50 2.43 15.44 -6.40
N GLN A 51 1.60 14.52 -6.89
CA GLN A 51 1.79 13.10 -6.57
C GLN A 51 3.11 12.62 -7.15
N LYS A 52 3.90 11.94 -6.33
CA LYS A 52 5.24 11.50 -6.70
C LYS A 52 5.38 9.98 -6.54
N TYR A 53 5.87 9.36 -7.60
CA TYR A 53 6.33 7.97 -7.59
C TYR A 53 7.85 7.92 -7.69
N VAL A 54 8.49 7.13 -6.85
CA VAL A 54 9.89 6.75 -6.96
C VAL A 54 9.92 5.24 -6.99
N GLU A 55 10.17 4.65 -8.14
CA GLU A 55 9.87 3.24 -8.39
C GLU A 55 10.85 2.60 -9.36
N GLU A 56 10.85 1.28 -9.33
CA GLU A 56 11.40 0.45 -10.39
C GLU A 56 10.35 0.24 -11.47
N TYR A 57 10.71 0.50 -12.72
CA TYR A 57 9.85 0.38 -13.89
C TYR A 57 10.28 -0.78 -14.77
N LYS A 58 9.31 -1.46 -15.35
CA LYS A 58 9.49 -2.46 -16.39
C LYS A 58 8.42 -2.26 -17.46
N ASP A 59 8.89 -2.12 -18.71
CA ASP A 59 8.00 -1.97 -19.89
C ASP A 59 6.92 -0.89 -19.67
N GLY A 60 7.36 0.28 -19.14
CA GLY A 60 6.53 1.45 -18.88
C GLY A 60 5.69 1.42 -17.61
N LEU A 61 5.62 0.29 -16.88
CA LEU A 61 4.80 0.12 -15.68
C LEU A 61 5.65 -0.01 -14.41
N PRO A 62 5.15 0.48 -13.24
CA PRO A 62 5.71 0.17 -11.93
C PRO A 62 5.86 -1.35 -11.71
N ASN A 63 7.06 -1.79 -11.38
CA ASN A 63 7.36 -3.22 -11.18
C ASN A 63 8.60 -3.36 -10.29
N GLY A 64 8.48 -3.96 -9.12
CA GLY A 64 9.54 -4.02 -8.12
C GLY A 64 9.26 -3.16 -6.91
N GLN A 65 10.28 -2.59 -6.28
CA GLN A 65 10.13 -1.76 -5.07
C GLN A 65 9.84 -0.30 -5.43
N GLY A 66 8.83 0.26 -4.78
CA GLY A 66 8.45 1.65 -5.05
C GLY A 66 7.89 2.41 -3.85
N THR A 67 7.85 3.73 -4.03
CA THR A 67 7.23 4.66 -3.09
C THR A 67 6.31 5.62 -3.86
N ILE A 68 5.04 5.64 -3.47
CA ILE A 68 4.11 6.69 -3.90
C ILE A 68 3.80 7.63 -2.72
N THR A 69 3.89 8.92 -2.98
CA THR A 69 3.48 9.96 -2.02
C THR A 69 2.37 10.78 -2.66
N TYR A 70 1.24 10.88 -1.96
CA TYR A 70 0.07 11.64 -2.38
C TYR A 70 0.12 13.06 -1.80
N PRO A 71 -0.49 14.06 -2.47
CA PRO A 71 -0.49 15.46 -2.01
C PRO A 71 -1.06 15.64 -0.59
N ASN A 72 -2.01 14.79 -0.20
CA ASN A 72 -2.62 14.81 1.14
C ASN A 72 -1.73 14.17 2.24
N GLY A 73 -0.49 13.78 1.94
CA GLY A 73 0.42 13.15 2.88
C GLY A 73 0.26 11.63 3.04
N ARG A 74 -0.73 11.01 2.36
CA ARG A 74 -0.79 9.55 2.29
C ARG A 74 0.44 9.01 1.55
N LYS A 75 1.00 7.88 2.03
CA LYS A 75 2.20 7.28 1.43
C LYS A 75 2.08 5.76 1.40
N TYR A 76 2.48 5.16 0.29
CA TYR A 76 2.73 3.72 0.19
C TYR A 76 4.20 3.48 -0.09
N VAL A 77 4.76 2.44 0.53
CA VAL A 77 6.11 1.93 0.29
C VAL A 77 6.01 0.42 0.22
N GLY A 78 6.41 -0.19 -0.88
CA GLY A 78 6.31 -1.64 -1.04
C GLY A 78 6.49 -2.10 -2.48
N GLU A 79 6.10 -3.33 -2.70
CA GLU A 79 6.22 -3.99 -3.98
C GLU A 79 5.09 -3.62 -4.94
N TYR A 80 5.45 -3.56 -6.21
CA TYR A 80 4.54 -3.41 -7.35
C TYR A 80 4.75 -4.52 -8.35
N LYS A 81 3.69 -4.89 -9.02
CA LYS A 81 3.69 -5.78 -10.16
C LYS A 81 2.70 -5.28 -11.19
N ASP A 82 3.17 -5.11 -12.43
CA ASP A 82 2.35 -4.69 -13.58
C ASP A 82 1.50 -3.41 -13.29
N GLY A 83 2.09 -2.46 -12.52
CA GLY A 83 1.47 -1.20 -12.15
C GLY A 83 0.64 -1.22 -10.87
N GLU A 84 0.40 -2.39 -10.27
CA GLU A 84 -0.44 -2.54 -9.07
C GLU A 84 0.39 -2.90 -7.84
N ARG A 85 -0.08 -2.49 -6.64
CA ARG A 85 0.53 -2.92 -5.38
C ARG A 85 0.39 -4.44 -5.25
N ASN A 86 1.51 -5.12 -5.03
CA ASN A 86 1.56 -6.57 -4.95
C ASN A 86 2.72 -6.97 -4.03
N GLY A 87 2.65 -8.10 -3.32
CA GLY A 87 3.69 -8.50 -2.38
C GLY A 87 3.63 -7.75 -1.06
N GLN A 88 4.77 -7.42 -0.45
CA GLN A 88 4.83 -6.75 0.85
C GLN A 88 4.79 -5.22 0.71
N GLY A 89 4.04 -4.57 1.59
CA GLY A 89 3.97 -3.11 1.55
C GLY A 89 3.41 -2.46 2.82
N THR A 90 3.74 -1.17 2.94
CA THR A 90 3.29 -0.30 4.02
C THR A 90 2.47 0.85 3.44
N LEU A 91 1.24 1.00 3.88
CA LEU A 91 0.41 2.16 3.61
C LEU A 91 0.25 3.01 4.88
N THR A 92 0.64 4.26 4.79
CA THR A 92 0.40 5.26 5.85
C THR A 92 -0.62 6.25 5.33
N TRP A 93 -1.74 6.42 6.05
CA TRP A 93 -2.76 7.43 5.72
C TRP A 93 -2.35 8.80 6.27
N SER A 94 -2.92 9.85 5.70
CA SER A 94 -2.69 11.25 6.11
C SER A 94 -2.95 11.52 7.59
N ASN A 95 -3.86 10.77 8.20
CA ASN A 95 -4.16 10.86 9.65
C ASN A 95 -3.24 10.01 10.53
N GLY A 96 -2.17 9.40 9.98
CA GLY A 96 -1.22 8.58 10.72
C GLY A 96 -1.61 7.10 10.92
N LYS A 97 -2.82 6.70 10.55
CA LYS A 97 -3.20 5.27 10.47
C LYS A 97 -2.24 4.54 9.54
N LYS A 98 -1.92 3.27 9.84
CA LYS A 98 -0.93 2.50 9.09
C LYS A 98 -1.41 1.07 8.83
N TYR A 99 -1.06 0.53 7.68
CA TYR A 99 -1.13 -0.90 7.36
C TYR A 99 0.25 -1.38 6.92
N VAL A 100 0.65 -2.54 7.42
CA VAL A 100 1.87 -3.26 7.02
C VAL A 100 1.47 -4.70 6.75
N GLY A 101 1.72 -5.21 5.55
CA GLY A 101 1.34 -6.58 5.21
C GLY A 101 1.33 -6.83 3.72
N GLU A 102 0.66 -7.90 3.37
CA GLU A 102 0.56 -8.39 2.00
C GLU A 102 -0.46 -7.59 1.17
N TRP A 103 -0.15 -7.46 -0.11
CA TRP A 103 -0.97 -6.81 -1.12
C TRP A 103 -1.15 -7.73 -2.31
N LYS A 104 -2.30 -7.68 -2.90
CA LYS A 104 -2.62 -8.38 -4.13
C LYS A 104 -3.57 -7.54 -4.98
N ASP A 105 -3.21 -7.33 -6.24
CA ASP A 105 -4.03 -6.60 -7.22
C ASP A 105 -4.54 -5.25 -6.67
N GLY A 106 -3.63 -4.49 -6.01
CA GLY A 106 -3.90 -3.17 -5.42
C GLY A 106 -4.56 -3.17 -4.04
N GLU A 107 -5.01 -4.32 -3.51
CA GLU A 107 -5.75 -4.43 -2.25
C GLU A 107 -4.98 -5.14 -1.14
N MET A 108 -5.31 -4.83 0.13
CA MET A 108 -4.77 -5.54 1.29
C MET A 108 -5.25 -6.99 1.27
N SER A 109 -4.31 -7.94 1.34
CA SER A 109 -4.56 -9.39 1.24
C SER A 109 -3.62 -10.14 2.17
N GLY A 110 -3.86 -11.44 2.40
CA GLY A 110 -2.98 -12.28 3.22
C GLY A 110 -2.79 -11.76 4.65
N GLN A 111 -1.60 -11.93 5.20
CA GLN A 111 -1.28 -11.49 6.56
C GLN A 111 -0.93 -10.01 6.61
N GLY A 112 -1.42 -9.34 7.65
CA GLY A 112 -1.11 -7.93 7.84
C GLY A 112 -1.47 -7.37 9.22
N THR A 113 -0.90 -6.21 9.50
CA THR A 113 -1.16 -5.44 10.72
C THR A 113 -1.67 -4.05 10.35
N LYS A 114 -2.80 -3.67 10.92
CA LYS A 114 -3.39 -2.33 10.77
C LYS A 114 -3.45 -1.65 12.11
N THR A 115 -2.88 -0.45 12.20
CA THR A 115 -2.79 0.33 13.43
C THR A 115 -3.51 1.66 13.25
N TRP A 116 -4.30 2.06 14.24
CA TRP A 116 -4.98 3.36 14.31
C TRP A 116 -4.26 4.31 15.24
N THR A 117 -4.49 5.59 15.04
CA THR A 117 -3.87 6.66 15.85
C THR A 117 -4.34 6.71 17.30
N ASN A 118 -5.48 6.11 17.61
CA ASN A 118 -5.96 5.95 18.98
C ASN A 118 -5.27 4.78 19.74
N GLY A 119 -4.40 4.02 19.05
CA GLY A 119 -3.70 2.87 19.62
C GLY A 119 -4.38 1.53 19.39
N ASP A 120 -5.53 1.50 18.75
CA ASP A 120 -6.15 0.24 18.32
C ASP A 120 -5.28 -0.46 17.26
N MET A 121 -5.30 -1.78 17.24
CA MET A 121 -4.54 -2.60 16.31
C MET A 121 -5.32 -3.83 15.89
N TYR A 122 -5.27 -4.15 14.60
CA TYR A 122 -5.68 -5.45 14.07
C TYR A 122 -4.46 -6.16 13.50
N GLU A 123 -4.30 -7.43 13.81
CA GLU A 123 -3.26 -8.32 13.30
C GLU A 123 -3.92 -9.63 12.86
N GLY A 124 -3.82 -9.97 11.57
CA GLY A 124 -4.49 -11.16 11.05
C GLY A 124 -4.63 -11.15 9.53
N GLU A 125 -5.57 -11.95 9.06
CA GLU A 125 -5.83 -12.16 7.65
C GLU A 125 -6.69 -11.06 7.03
N PHE A 126 -6.35 -10.73 5.78
CA PHE A 126 -7.08 -9.79 4.93
C PHE A 126 -7.48 -10.45 3.62
N LYS A 127 -8.62 -10.07 3.10
CA LYS A 127 -9.09 -10.40 1.77
C LYS A 127 -9.85 -9.22 1.18
N ASP A 128 -9.49 -8.81 -0.04
CA ASP A 128 -10.15 -7.72 -0.77
C ASP A 128 -10.30 -6.45 0.11
N GLY A 129 -9.21 -6.10 0.84
CA GLY A 129 -9.14 -4.93 1.73
C GLY A 129 -9.86 -5.05 3.08
N LYS A 130 -10.54 -6.17 3.37
CA LYS A 130 -11.30 -6.43 4.60
C LYS A 130 -10.63 -7.47 5.49
N TYR A 131 -10.98 -7.48 6.78
CA TYR A 131 -10.62 -8.56 7.69
C TYR A 131 -11.37 -9.84 7.26
N ASP A 132 -10.65 -10.91 7.02
CA ASP A 132 -11.24 -12.20 6.58
C ASP A 132 -10.30 -13.31 6.99
N GLY A 133 -10.76 -14.31 7.75
CA GLY A 133 -9.96 -15.37 8.34
C GLY A 133 -9.65 -15.15 9.81
N GLN A 134 -8.52 -15.65 10.29
CA GLN A 134 -8.13 -15.51 11.69
C GLN A 134 -7.47 -14.17 11.96
N GLY A 135 -7.82 -13.55 13.10
CA GLY A 135 -7.21 -12.29 13.48
C GLY A 135 -7.43 -11.88 14.92
N THR A 136 -6.58 -11.00 15.38
CA THR A 136 -6.63 -10.38 16.71
C THR A 136 -6.87 -8.88 16.56
N TYR A 137 -7.93 -8.39 17.16
CA TYR A 137 -8.15 -6.96 17.35
C TYR A 137 -7.81 -6.59 18.79
N THR A 138 -6.92 -5.62 18.97
CA THR A 138 -6.53 -5.08 20.27
C THR A 138 -7.00 -3.63 20.34
N TRP A 139 -7.87 -3.32 21.32
CA TRP A 139 -8.28 -1.95 21.60
C TRP A 139 -7.21 -1.21 22.38
N SER A 140 -7.22 0.10 22.31
CA SER A 140 -6.28 0.99 23.02
C SER A 140 -6.35 0.85 24.55
N ASP A 141 -7.44 0.36 25.10
CA ASP A 141 -7.62 0.06 26.52
C ASP A 141 -7.09 -1.33 26.95
N GLY A 142 -6.49 -2.07 26.00
CA GLY A 142 -5.90 -3.39 26.24
C GLY A 142 -6.84 -4.57 26.07
N ARG A 143 -8.15 -4.36 25.87
CA ARG A 143 -9.06 -5.45 25.51
C ARG A 143 -8.64 -6.08 24.18
N LYS A 144 -8.93 -7.38 24.01
CA LYS A 144 -8.63 -8.10 22.79
C LYS A 144 -9.82 -8.95 22.34
N TYR A 145 -9.99 -9.00 21.03
CA TYR A 145 -10.79 -10.05 20.37
C TYR A 145 -9.82 -10.93 19.57
N VAL A 146 -9.90 -12.23 19.76
CA VAL A 146 -9.16 -13.24 18.98
C VAL A 146 -10.18 -14.19 18.38
N GLY A 147 -10.21 -14.28 17.05
CA GLY A 147 -11.19 -15.14 16.42
C GLY A 147 -11.28 -14.97 14.91
N GLU A 148 -12.35 -15.55 14.36
CA GLU A 148 -12.61 -15.55 12.92
C GLU A 148 -13.37 -14.29 12.50
N TRP A 149 -12.93 -13.73 11.39
CA TRP A 149 -13.49 -12.55 10.73
C TRP A 149 -14.05 -12.93 9.36
N LYS A 150 -15.11 -12.26 8.95
CA LYS A 150 -15.67 -12.40 7.62
C LYS A 150 -16.16 -11.05 7.11
N ASP A 151 -15.67 -10.62 5.96
CA ASP A 151 -16.03 -9.35 5.31
C ASP A 151 -15.91 -8.11 6.22
N GLY A 152 -14.98 -8.15 7.20
CA GLY A 152 -14.74 -7.08 8.16
C GLY A 152 -15.49 -7.20 9.48
N GLU A 153 -16.34 -8.22 9.63
CA GLU A 153 -17.14 -8.46 10.84
C GLU A 153 -16.67 -9.73 11.58
N THR A 154 -16.86 -9.78 12.91
CA THR A 154 -16.56 -10.95 13.71
C THR A 154 -17.65 -12.02 13.53
N LYS A 155 -17.27 -13.27 13.28
CA LYS A 155 -18.24 -14.37 13.13
C LYS A 155 -18.84 -14.87 14.45
N ARG A 156 -18.15 -14.71 15.57
CA ARG A 156 -18.64 -15.04 16.93
C ARG A 156 -18.04 -14.09 17.94
N SER A 157 -18.84 -13.69 18.92
CA SER A 157 -18.42 -12.77 19.99
C SER A 157 -17.58 -13.50 21.04
N TRP A 158 -16.25 -13.38 20.99
CA TRP A 158 -15.38 -13.77 22.09
C TRP A 158 -14.69 -12.51 22.60
N TYR A 159 -14.98 -12.11 23.85
CA TYR A 159 -14.28 -11.02 24.52
C TYR A 159 -13.32 -11.62 25.55
N CYS A 160 -12.02 -11.34 25.39
CA CYS A 160 -11.04 -11.60 26.42
C CYS A 160 -10.71 -10.31 27.16
N HIS A 161 -11.08 -10.19 28.41
CA HIS A 161 -10.65 -9.14 29.33
C HIS A 161 -9.37 -9.63 30.02
N PHE A 162 -8.23 -8.99 29.79
CA PHE A 162 -7.02 -9.27 30.53
C PHE A 162 -6.99 -8.49 31.85
N THR A 163 -7.53 -9.08 32.91
CA THR A 163 -7.00 -8.95 34.25
C THR A 163 -6.43 -10.32 34.62
N LEU A 164 -5.17 -10.33 35.11
CA LEU A 164 -4.38 -11.49 35.52
C LEU A 164 -5.20 -12.77 35.77
N LEU A 165 -4.93 -13.83 34.96
CA LEU A 165 -5.42 -15.20 35.18
C LEU A 165 -6.93 -15.45 34.96
N GLU A 166 -7.49 -15.19 33.76
CA GLU A 166 -8.76 -15.84 33.41
C GLU A 166 -8.83 -16.30 31.96
N VAL A 167 -9.26 -17.54 31.80
CA VAL A 167 -9.52 -18.26 30.55
C VAL A 167 -10.66 -17.58 29.79
N CYS A 168 -10.51 -17.42 28.47
CA CYS A 168 -11.59 -16.97 27.61
C CYS A 168 -12.84 -17.85 27.79
N ARG A 169 -13.93 -17.30 28.26
CA ARG A 169 -15.23 -17.98 28.32
C ARG A 169 -16.09 -17.59 27.12
N GLY A 170 -16.55 -18.62 26.38
CA GLY A 170 -17.57 -18.45 25.36
C GLY A 170 -18.92 -18.16 26.02
N MET A 171 -19.60 -17.12 25.56
CA MET A 171 -21.04 -16.97 25.84
C MET A 171 -21.76 -17.81 24.80
N GLU A 172 -22.22 -19.02 25.20
CA GLU A 172 -23.26 -19.74 24.47
C GLU A 172 -24.56 -18.96 24.71
N GLY A 173 -25.10 -18.39 23.64
CA GLY A 173 -26.42 -17.75 23.67
C GLY A 173 -27.50 -18.86 23.78
N GLU A 174 -28.42 -18.64 24.69
CA GLU A 174 -29.72 -19.31 24.70
C GLU A 174 -30.57 -18.88 23.50
#